data_3a8cf1b43dfac54da4c5f728ccacae69
#
_entry.id   3a8cf1b43dfac54da4c5f728ccacae69
#
_cell.length_a   1.000
_cell.length_b   1.000
_cell.length_c   1.000
_cell.angle_alpha   90.00
_cell.angle_beta   90.00
_cell.angle_gamma   90.00
#
_symmetry.space_group_name_H-M   'P 1'
#
loop_
_entity.id
_entity.type
_entity.pdbx_description
1 polymer ?
#
loop_
_entity_poly.entity_id
_entity_poly.type
_entity_poly.pdbx_seq_one_letter_code
_entity_poly.pdbx_strand_id
1 'polypeptide(L)'
;YISKLLYFLVVLLVFTIVYLYIFLRKLWNIKNPRSAKIRFEKKKSTERGVRSHISISHIDELPIKESSKGFLLSPNKISITAGTHRIMVQRIDYLTRQCKPLVLFEKEFKMDFNKDSIYYIKSNDSKKTFEIKES
;
A
#
# COMPACT_ATOMS: atom_id res chain seq x y z
N TYR A 1 9.70 29.01 -40.13
CA TYR A 1 10.65 27.93 -40.40
C TYR A 1 11.28 27.37 -39.13
N ILE A 2 11.78 28.25 -38.25
CA ILE A 2 12.34 27.91 -36.94
C ILE A 2 11.26 27.34 -36.01
N SER A 3 10.03 27.83 -36.08
CA SER A 3 8.93 27.36 -35.25
C SER A 3 8.50 25.90 -35.52
N LYS A 4 8.57 25.48 -36.80
CA LYS A 4 8.30 24.08 -37.16
C LYS A 4 9.39 23.13 -36.68
N LEU A 5 10.64 23.54 -36.75
CA LEU A 5 11.79 22.79 -36.25
C LEU A 5 11.70 22.65 -34.72
N LEU A 6 11.38 23.74 -34.03
CA LEU A 6 11.19 23.76 -32.57
C LEU A 6 10.05 22.83 -32.16
N TYR A 7 8.93 22.87 -32.87
CA TYR A 7 7.78 21.99 -32.62
C TYR A 7 8.18 20.52 -32.80
N PHE A 8 8.91 20.19 -33.85
CA PHE A 8 9.40 18.84 -34.10
C PHE A 8 10.32 18.35 -32.99
N LEU A 9 11.23 19.21 -32.50
CA LEU A 9 12.12 18.87 -31.38
C LEU A 9 11.37 18.66 -30.10
N VAL A 10 10.33 19.45 -29.79
CA VAL A 10 9.49 19.28 -28.60
C VAL A 10 8.72 17.96 -28.66
N VAL A 11 8.14 17.63 -29.80
CA VAL A 11 7.42 16.34 -29.99
C VAL A 11 8.38 15.16 -29.82
N LEU A 12 9.58 15.24 -30.40
CA LEU A 12 10.60 14.21 -30.24
C LEU A 12 10.99 14.03 -28.76
N LEU A 13 11.17 15.13 -28.04
CA LEU A 13 11.49 15.11 -26.60
C LEU A 13 10.40 14.43 -25.79
N VAL A 14 9.14 14.74 -26.07
CA VAL A 14 7.98 14.14 -25.36
C VAL A 14 7.94 12.64 -25.62
N PHE A 15 8.11 12.18 -26.85
CA PHE A 15 8.16 10.76 -27.18
C PHE A 15 9.34 10.04 -26.49
N THR A 16 10.49 10.68 -26.41
CA THR A 16 11.66 10.12 -25.71
C THR A 16 11.38 9.94 -24.23
N ILE A 17 10.76 10.92 -23.58
CA ILE A 17 10.39 10.86 -22.15
C ILE A 17 9.39 9.74 -21.90
N VAL A 18 8.34 9.62 -22.73
CA VAL A 18 7.33 8.56 -22.60
C VAL A 18 7.96 7.18 -22.79
N TYR A 19 8.79 7.02 -23.79
CA TYR A 19 9.49 5.76 -24.05
C TYR A 19 10.41 5.37 -22.91
N LEU A 20 11.17 6.32 -22.36
CA LEU A 20 12.05 6.11 -21.22
C LEU A 20 11.25 5.69 -19.97
N TYR A 21 10.10 6.31 -19.74
CA TYR A 21 9.20 5.97 -18.64
C TYR A 21 8.72 4.51 -18.74
N ILE A 22 8.27 4.10 -19.94
CA ILE A 22 7.79 2.73 -20.17
C ILE A 22 8.94 1.73 -19.96
N PHE A 23 10.14 2.05 -20.45
CA PHE A 23 11.32 1.20 -20.29
C PHE A 23 11.73 1.04 -18.84
N LEU A 24 11.76 2.13 -18.06
CA LEU A 24 12.08 2.10 -16.64
C LEU A 24 11.06 1.29 -15.86
N ARG A 25 9.77 1.41 -16.21
CA ARG A 25 8.71 0.63 -15.59
C ARG A 25 8.86 -0.86 -15.84
N LYS A 26 9.22 -1.25 -17.05
CA LYS A 26 9.53 -2.65 -17.39
C LYS A 26 10.70 -3.20 -16.59
N LEU A 27 11.80 -2.42 -16.50
CA LEU A 27 12.95 -2.80 -15.69
C LEU A 27 12.60 -2.95 -14.22
N TRP A 28 11.78 -2.05 -13.69
CA TRP A 28 11.32 -2.11 -12.32
C TRP A 28 10.51 -3.38 -12.05
N ASN A 29 9.61 -3.75 -12.97
CA ASN A 29 8.81 -4.97 -12.87
C ASN A 29 9.67 -6.25 -12.92
N ILE A 30 10.77 -6.23 -13.66
CA ILE A 30 11.72 -7.36 -13.71
C ILE A 30 12.46 -7.52 -12.39
N LYS A 31 12.87 -6.41 -11.77
CA LYS A 31 13.55 -6.42 -10.46
C LYS A 31 12.62 -6.75 -9.30
N ASN A 32 11.35 -6.38 -9.42
CA ASN A 32 10.33 -6.63 -8.41
C ASN A 32 9.33 -7.65 -8.97
N PRO A 33 9.52 -8.94 -8.72
CA PRO A 33 8.57 -9.95 -9.16
C PRO A 33 7.17 -9.60 -8.63
N ARG A 34 6.15 -10.01 -9.37
CA ARG A 34 4.75 -9.70 -9.09
C ARG A 34 4.45 -9.84 -7.61
N SER A 35 3.98 -8.74 -7.03
CA SER A 35 3.68 -8.67 -5.62
C SER A 35 2.24 -9.05 -5.32
N ALA A 36 2.00 -9.57 -4.14
CA ALA A 36 0.66 -9.70 -3.58
C ALA A 36 0.19 -8.33 -3.10
N LYS A 37 -1.12 -8.13 -3.07
CA LYS A 37 -1.73 -6.90 -2.57
C LYS A 37 -2.52 -7.19 -1.30
N ILE A 38 -2.37 -6.33 -0.31
CA ILE A 38 -3.13 -6.39 0.93
C ILE A 38 -4.09 -5.22 0.95
N ARG A 39 -5.38 -5.50 1.13
CA ARG A 39 -6.43 -4.50 1.28
C ARG A 39 -7.02 -4.58 2.68
N PHE A 40 -7.39 -3.43 3.22
CA PHE A 40 -7.95 -3.32 4.55
C PHE A 40 -9.43 -2.95 4.49
N GLU A 41 -10.21 -3.49 5.43
CA GLU A 41 -11.58 -3.09 5.64
C GLU A 41 -11.64 -1.61 6.03
N LYS A 42 -12.56 -0.86 5.41
CA LYS A 42 -12.84 0.51 5.82
C LYS A 42 -13.72 0.50 7.06
N LYS A 43 -13.20 1.05 8.15
CA LYS A 43 -13.95 1.22 9.39
C LYS A 43 -14.66 2.57 9.41
N LYS A 44 -15.96 2.55 9.69
CA LYS A 44 -16.72 3.77 9.95
C LYS A 44 -16.51 4.16 11.41
N SER A 45 -16.18 5.43 11.62
CA SER A 45 -16.14 5.99 12.96
C SER A 45 -17.56 6.19 13.49
N THR A 46 -17.82 5.66 14.70
CA THR A 46 -19.08 5.86 15.41
C THR A 46 -19.10 7.16 16.20
N GLU A 47 -17.95 7.77 16.43
CA GLU A 47 -17.78 8.99 17.20
C GLU A 47 -17.26 10.12 16.33
N ARG A 48 -17.76 11.34 16.58
CA ARG A 48 -17.24 12.55 15.90
C ARG A 48 -15.78 12.78 16.28
N GLY A 49 -14.94 13.01 15.26
CA GLY A 49 -13.53 13.34 15.45
C GLY A 49 -12.62 12.14 15.68
N VAL A 50 -13.12 10.93 15.55
CA VAL A 50 -12.32 9.71 15.61
C VAL A 50 -12.31 9.05 14.24
N ARG A 51 -11.12 8.80 13.70
CA ARG A 51 -10.93 8.02 12.48
C ARG A 51 -10.36 6.66 12.84
N SER A 52 -11.06 5.60 12.43
CA SER A 52 -10.67 4.24 12.72
C SER A 52 -10.17 3.54 11.46
N HIS A 53 -9.03 2.85 11.56
CA HIS A 53 -8.52 2.05 10.45
C HIS A 53 -7.65 0.89 10.92
N ILE A 54 -7.40 -0.01 10.00
CA ILE A 54 -6.50 -1.14 10.15
C ILE A 54 -5.22 -0.80 9.40
N SER A 55 -4.08 -1.07 10.00
CA SER A 55 -2.78 -0.79 9.39
C SER A 55 -1.80 -1.92 9.68
N ILE A 56 -0.78 -2.04 8.85
CA ILE A 56 0.37 -2.90 9.13
C ILE A 56 1.53 -2.00 9.56
N SER A 57 2.06 -2.28 10.76
CA SER A 57 3.18 -1.50 11.30
C SER A 57 4.53 -2.06 10.90
N HIS A 58 4.65 -3.37 10.81
CA HIS A 58 5.92 -4.06 10.54
C HIS A 58 5.71 -5.21 9.56
N ILE A 59 6.67 -5.40 8.68
CA ILE A 59 6.80 -6.57 7.83
C ILE A 59 8.20 -7.15 8.09
N ASP A 60 8.27 -8.44 8.45
CA ASP A 60 9.51 -9.14 8.78
C ASP A 60 10.36 -8.38 9.84
N GLU A 61 9.68 -7.87 10.88
CA GLU A 61 10.27 -7.10 11.98
C GLU A 61 10.80 -5.71 11.58
N LEU A 62 10.67 -5.31 10.31
CA LEU A 62 11.07 -4.00 9.84
C LEU A 62 9.86 -3.05 9.80
N PRO A 63 10.00 -1.82 10.33
CA PRO A 63 8.91 -0.85 10.25
C PRO A 63 8.62 -0.48 8.79
N ILE A 64 7.34 -0.36 8.47
CA ILE A 64 6.93 0.06 7.13
C ILE A 64 7.12 1.56 7.00
N LYS A 65 7.93 1.97 6.03
CA LYS A 65 8.02 3.36 5.63
C LYS A 65 6.76 3.74 4.87
N GLU A 66 6.28 4.97 5.03
CA GLU A 66 5.11 5.47 4.31
C GLU A 66 5.25 5.36 2.79
N SER A 67 6.47 5.44 2.27
CA SER A 67 6.77 5.22 0.85
C SER A 67 6.47 3.81 0.35
N SER A 68 6.42 2.81 1.22
CA SER A 68 6.02 1.44 0.86
C SER A 68 4.51 1.20 0.96
N LYS A 69 3.77 2.12 1.57
CA LYS A 69 2.31 2.08 1.62
C LYS A 69 1.75 2.56 0.28
N GLY A 70 1.77 1.70 -0.72
CA GLY A 70 1.18 1.96 -2.03
C GLY A 70 1.22 3.41 -2.51
N PHE A 71 1.91 3.63 -3.58
CA PHE A 71 2.12 4.94 -4.16
C PHE A 71 0.79 5.67 -4.38
N LEU A 72 0.55 6.72 -3.60
CA LEU A 72 -0.34 7.85 -3.88
C LEU A 72 -1.85 7.72 -3.74
N LEU A 73 -2.48 6.57 -3.83
CA LEU A 73 -3.90 6.63 -4.12
C LEU A 73 -4.80 5.86 -3.19
N SER A 74 -4.25 5.03 -2.33
CA SER A 74 -5.10 4.29 -1.41
C SER A 74 -4.34 3.96 -0.12
N PRO A 75 -4.64 4.65 0.98
CA PRO A 75 -4.08 4.29 2.29
C PRO A 75 -4.46 2.88 2.74
N ASN A 76 -5.39 2.24 2.02
CA ASN A 76 -5.93 0.92 2.33
C ASN A 76 -5.31 -0.21 1.51
N LYS A 77 -4.23 0.06 0.77
CA LYS A 77 -3.55 -0.95 -0.05
C LYS A 77 -2.07 -0.97 0.24
N ILE A 78 -1.53 -2.16 0.44
CA ILE A 78 -0.10 -2.38 0.58
C ILE A 78 0.31 -3.47 -0.40
N SER A 79 1.44 -3.28 -1.08
CA SER A 79 2.04 -4.30 -1.91
C SER A 79 3.14 -5.01 -1.13
N ILE A 80 3.13 -6.33 -1.15
CA ILE A 80 4.12 -7.17 -0.48
C ILE A 80 4.68 -8.18 -1.47
N THR A 81 5.97 -8.46 -1.41
CA THR A 81 6.58 -9.48 -2.28
C THR A 81 6.00 -10.86 -1.98
N ALA A 82 5.90 -11.71 -3.02
CA ALA A 82 5.46 -13.09 -2.83
C ALA A 82 6.44 -13.85 -1.93
N GLY A 83 5.91 -14.78 -1.15
CA GLY A 83 6.69 -15.58 -0.21
C GLY A 83 6.17 -15.51 1.21
N THR A 84 6.90 -16.11 2.15
CA THR A 84 6.54 -16.10 3.57
C THR A 84 6.98 -14.81 4.24
N HIS A 85 6.05 -14.12 4.88
CA HIS A 85 6.32 -12.89 5.62
C HIS A 85 5.59 -12.91 6.97
N ARG A 86 6.19 -12.24 7.94
CA ARG A 86 5.56 -11.92 9.21
C ARG A 86 5.02 -10.50 9.13
N ILE A 87 3.74 -10.32 9.39
CA ILE A 87 3.11 -9.01 9.40
C ILE A 87 2.53 -8.71 10.77
N MET A 88 2.71 -7.48 11.24
CA MET A 88 2.09 -6.97 12.46
C MET A 88 0.91 -6.10 12.08
N VAL A 89 -0.30 -6.59 12.30
CA VAL A 89 -1.53 -5.88 11.98
C VAL A 89 -2.02 -5.13 13.22
N GLN A 90 -2.37 -3.86 13.05
CA GLN A 90 -2.82 -2.99 14.12
C GLN A 90 -4.21 -2.42 13.82
N ARG A 91 -5.04 -2.35 14.85
CA ARG A 91 -6.29 -1.61 14.83
C ARG A 91 -6.05 -0.27 15.51
N ILE A 92 -6.15 0.80 14.73
CA ILE A 92 -5.74 2.14 15.16
C ILE A 92 -6.93 3.09 15.12
N ASP A 93 -7.07 3.91 16.16
CA ASP A 93 -7.95 5.06 16.17
C ASP A 93 -7.13 6.34 16.22
N TYR A 94 -7.48 7.28 15.33
CA TYR A 94 -6.92 8.62 15.34
C TYR A 94 -7.93 9.59 15.92
N LEU A 95 -7.53 10.29 16.97
CA LEU A 95 -8.25 11.43 17.48
C LEU A 95 -7.85 12.66 16.66
N THR A 96 -8.78 13.23 15.90
CA THR A 96 -8.49 14.34 14.99
C THR A 96 -7.93 15.59 15.68
N ARG A 97 -8.24 15.77 16.97
CA ARG A 97 -7.72 16.90 17.76
C ARG A 97 -6.29 16.73 18.25
N GLN A 98 -5.84 15.50 18.44
CA GLN A 98 -4.53 15.22 19.04
C GLN A 98 -3.48 14.70 18.08
N CYS A 99 -3.85 14.33 16.85
CA CYS A 99 -2.97 13.75 15.82
C CYS A 99 -2.12 12.56 16.30
N LYS A 100 -2.48 11.93 17.42
CA LYS A 100 -1.78 10.78 17.95
C LYS A 100 -2.56 9.51 17.63
N PRO A 101 -1.93 8.48 17.04
CA PRO A 101 -2.56 7.19 16.86
C PRO A 101 -2.68 6.47 18.20
N LEU A 102 -3.86 5.90 18.45
CA LEU A 102 -4.10 5.00 19.57
C LEU A 102 -4.24 3.59 19.04
N VAL A 103 -3.31 2.71 19.41
CA VAL A 103 -3.37 1.30 19.04
C VAL A 103 -4.32 0.59 20.02
N LEU A 104 -5.46 0.11 19.51
CA LEU A 104 -6.44 -0.60 20.33
C LEU A 104 -6.01 -2.04 20.59
N PHE A 105 -5.55 -2.72 19.55
CA PHE A 105 -4.98 -4.06 19.65
C PHE A 105 -4.11 -4.33 18.41
N GLU A 106 -3.23 -5.29 18.54
CA GLU A 106 -2.33 -5.70 17.46
C GLU A 106 -2.12 -7.21 17.47
N LYS A 107 -1.83 -7.80 16.33
CA LYS A 107 -1.55 -9.22 16.21
C LYS A 107 -0.55 -9.48 15.09
N GLU A 108 0.39 -10.36 15.35
CA GLU A 108 1.36 -10.82 14.37
C GLU A 108 0.84 -12.05 13.63
N PHE A 109 0.99 -12.05 12.30
CA PHE A 109 0.65 -13.17 11.43
C PHE A 109 1.87 -13.57 10.62
N LYS A 110 2.12 -14.88 10.55
CA LYS A 110 3.09 -15.45 9.62
C LYS A 110 2.33 -16.15 8.51
N MET A 111 2.47 -15.66 7.28
CA MET A 111 1.68 -16.11 6.14
C MET A 111 2.52 -16.23 4.88
N ASP A 112 2.09 -17.14 4.00
CA ASP A 112 2.61 -17.23 2.64
C ASP A 112 1.74 -16.37 1.72
N PHE A 113 2.36 -15.40 1.05
CA PHE A 113 1.69 -14.54 0.08
C PHE A 113 1.94 -15.06 -1.33
N ASN A 114 0.87 -15.38 -2.05
CA ASN A 114 0.93 -15.86 -3.42
C ASN A 114 1.02 -14.68 -4.41
N LYS A 115 1.73 -14.89 -5.51
CA LYS A 115 1.80 -13.90 -6.60
C LYS A 115 0.42 -13.52 -7.09
N ASP A 116 0.24 -12.24 -7.40
CA ASP A 116 -0.99 -11.70 -8.00
C ASP A 116 -2.26 -11.90 -7.16
N SER A 117 -2.13 -12.39 -5.94
CA SER A 117 -3.27 -12.59 -5.04
C SER A 117 -3.59 -11.33 -4.27
N ILE A 118 -4.86 -11.18 -3.92
CA ILE A 118 -5.34 -10.09 -3.10
C ILE A 118 -5.79 -10.66 -1.76
N TYR A 119 -5.23 -10.12 -0.69
CA TYR A 119 -5.56 -10.50 0.69
C TYR A 119 -6.38 -9.38 1.32
N TYR A 120 -7.49 -9.72 1.90
CA TYR A 120 -8.38 -8.77 2.54
C TYR A 120 -8.38 -8.97 4.04
N ILE A 121 -8.02 -7.92 4.79
CA ILE A 121 -7.93 -7.97 6.25
C ILE A 121 -9.13 -7.25 6.86
N LYS A 122 -9.87 -7.97 7.70
CA LYS A 122 -10.96 -7.45 8.51
C LYS A 122 -10.62 -7.54 9.99
N SER A 123 -11.07 -6.58 10.78
CA SER A 123 -10.95 -6.66 12.24
C SER A 123 -12.23 -7.21 12.87
N ASN A 124 -12.07 -8.02 13.90
CA ASN A 124 -13.14 -8.41 14.79
C ASN A 124 -12.90 -7.71 16.11
N ASP A 125 -13.55 -6.57 16.31
CA ASP A 125 -13.32 -5.70 17.46
C ASP A 125 -13.79 -6.34 18.79
N SER A 126 -14.81 -7.19 18.74
CA SER A 126 -15.31 -7.88 19.94
C SER A 126 -14.33 -8.93 20.47
N LYS A 127 -13.66 -9.65 19.57
CA LYS A 127 -12.67 -10.67 19.93
C LYS A 127 -11.24 -10.14 19.93
N LYS A 128 -11.03 -8.87 19.55
CA LYS A 128 -9.71 -8.23 19.41
C LYS A 128 -8.76 -9.03 18.52
N THR A 129 -9.25 -9.48 17.38
CA THR A 129 -8.50 -10.25 16.40
C THR A 129 -8.78 -9.78 14.99
N PHE A 130 -8.07 -10.35 14.03
CA PHE A 130 -8.22 -10.05 12.61
C PHE A 130 -8.53 -11.31 11.82
N GLU A 131 -9.30 -11.15 10.74
CA GLU A 131 -9.55 -12.19 9.75
C GLU A 131 -8.89 -11.81 8.43
N ILE A 132 -8.17 -12.75 7.83
CA ILE A 132 -7.49 -12.54 6.55
C ILE A 132 -8.08 -13.52 5.54
N LYS A 133 -8.58 -12.99 4.42
CA LYS A 133 -9.14 -13.79 3.32
C LYS A 133 -8.35 -13.54 2.05
N GLU A 134 -8.01 -14.61 1.36
CA GLU A 134 -7.43 -14.56 0.02
C GLU A 134 -8.54 -14.57 -1.03
N SER A 135 -8.43 -13.71 -2.01
CA SER A 135 -9.35 -13.68 -3.14
C SER A 135 -8.66 -13.97 -4.47
#